data_c12243fb7d3567880bfb8d081d3be995
#
_entry.id   c12243fb7d3567880bfb8d081d3be995
#
_cell.length_a   1.000
_cell.length_b   1.000
_cell.length_c   1.000
_cell.angle_alpha   90.00
_cell.angle_beta   90.00
_cell.angle_gamma   90.00
#
_symmetry.space_group_name_H-M   'P 1'
#
loop_
_entity.id
_entity.type
_entity.pdbx_description
1 polymer ?
#
loop_
_entity_poly.entity_id
_entity_poly.type
_entity_poly.pdbx_seq_one_letter_code
_entity_poly.pdbx_strand_id
1 'polypeptide(L)'
;MVLGSLITPAAAGQTGHSQPAGKSAALVLFDGKSLGGWKPVDFHGAGAVNIQNGAIVMSAGRSMTGITSTHKDLPKVNYELSYEAMRLSGQDFFAAATFPVGSSFITLVNGGWGGNVTGFSSLDGIDASENDTGQFVKYQDKTWYRFRVRVTGDVIRAWIDDKELAAVDIQGRRISTRIEMRRNQPLGFATWETSGALRNISIRPLTAAEIAVNNKLNQQDQ
;
A
#
# COMPACT_ATOMS: atom_id res chain seq x y z
N MET A 1 -54.73 32.23 -54.20
CA MET A 1 -54.48 32.49 -52.78
C MET A 1 -54.08 31.14 -52.16
N VAL A 2 -52.75 30.87 -52.03
CA VAL A 2 -52.23 29.58 -51.54
C VAL A 2 -51.51 29.87 -50.24
N LEU A 3 -52.05 29.35 -49.12
CA LEU A 3 -51.38 29.43 -47.81
C LEU A 3 -50.28 28.38 -47.74
N GLY A 4 -49.06 28.82 -47.59
CA GLY A 4 -47.91 27.94 -47.27
C GLY A 4 -47.79 27.74 -45.78
N SER A 5 -47.82 26.48 -45.37
CA SER A 5 -47.58 26.05 -43.98
C SER A 5 -46.06 25.92 -43.76
N LEU A 6 -45.55 26.68 -42.80
CA LEU A 6 -44.16 26.57 -42.32
C LEU A 6 -44.04 25.45 -41.31
N ILE A 7 -43.26 24.42 -41.61
CA ILE A 7 -42.90 23.36 -40.69
C ILE A 7 -41.57 23.72 -40.03
N THR A 8 -41.57 23.94 -38.71
CA THR A 8 -40.35 24.11 -37.90
C THR A 8 -39.76 22.72 -37.56
N PRO A 9 -38.43 22.48 -37.71
CA PRO A 9 -37.83 21.25 -37.27
C PRO A 9 -37.63 21.24 -35.77
N ALA A 10 -38.04 20.15 -35.12
CA ALA A 10 -37.78 19.87 -33.71
C ALA A 10 -36.27 19.64 -33.46
N ALA A 11 -35.72 20.29 -32.44
CA ALA A 11 -34.37 20.11 -32.00
C ALA A 11 -34.20 18.71 -31.35
N ALA A 12 -33.33 17.89 -31.93
CA ALA A 12 -32.94 16.59 -31.35
C ALA A 12 -32.10 16.83 -30.08
N GLY A 13 -32.61 16.40 -28.94
CA GLY A 13 -31.90 16.41 -27.68
C GLY A 13 -30.69 15.47 -27.74
N GLN A 14 -29.51 15.99 -27.53
CA GLN A 14 -28.31 15.19 -27.35
C GLN A 14 -28.38 14.52 -25.98
N THR A 15 -28.60 13.21 -25.96
CA THR A 15 -28.41 12.37 -24.78
C THR A 15 -26.91 12.24 -24.54
N GLY A 16 -26.40 13.01 -23.57
CA GLY A 16 -25.03 12.89 -23.11
C GLY A 16 -24.81 11.48 -22.53
N HIS A 17 -24.09 10.66 -23.28
CA HIS A 17 -23.54 9.40 -22.73
C HIS A 17 -22.43 9.80 -21.75
N SER A 18 -22.74 9.71 -20.45
CA SER A 18 -21.71 9.73 -19.42
C SER A 18 -20.86 8.46 -19.57
N GLN A 19 -19.65 8.61 -20.11
CA GLN A 19 -18.64 7.57 -20.10
C GLN A 19 -18.41 7.11 -18.65
N PRO A 20 -18.38 5.79 -18.36
CA PRO A 20 -18.07 5.32 -17.03
C PRO A 20 -16.65 5.80 -16.68
N ALA A 21 -16.51 6.40 -15.49
CA ALA A 21 -15.23 6.89 -14.98
C ALA A 21 -14.18 5.77 -15.02
N GLY A 22 -13.26 5.86 -16.01
CA GLY A 22 -12.24 4.85 -16.23
C GLY A 22 -11.41 4.67 -14.98
N LYS A 23 -11.12 3.41 -14.61
CA LYS A 23 -10.13 3.10 -13.56
C LYS A 23 -8.82 3.80 -13.95
N SER A 24 -8.35 4.73 -13.14
CA SER A 24 -7.07 5.38 -13.35
C SER A 24 -5.98 4.32 -13.45
N ALA A 25 -5.13 4.39 -14.47
CA ALA A 25 -4.12 3.37 -14.72
C ALA A 25 -3.17 3.25 -13.51
N ALA A 26 -2.88 2.03 -13.10
CA ALA A 26 -1.92 1.77 -12.05
C ALA A 26 -0.49 2.03 -12.56
N LEU A 27 0.31 2.72 -11.77
CA LEU A 27 1.74 2.85 -11.98
C LEU A 27 2.40 1.57 -11.44
N VAL A 28 2.97 0.77 -12.34
CA VAL A 28 3.77 -0.41 -11.98
C VAL A 28 5.12 0.08 -11.48
N LEU A 29 5.46 -0.23 -10.24
CA LEU A 29 6.69 0.21 -9.57
C LEU A 29 7.82 -0.83 -9.66
N PHE A 30 7.51 -2.06 -10.05
CA PHE A 30 8.48 -3.12 -10.25
C PHE A 30 8.09 -3.99 -11.45
N ASP A 31 9.00 -4.13 -12.41
CA ASP A 31 8.79 -4.80 -13.70
C ASP A 31 9.12 -6.31 -13.69
N GLY A 32 9.59 -6.83 -12.55
CA GLY A 32 10.06 -8.21 -12.42
C GLY A 32 11.46 -8.47 -12.98
N LYS A 33 12.14 -7.47 -13.54
CA LYS A 33 13.41 -7.65 -14.28
C LYS A 33 14.57 -6.84 -13.72
N SER A 34 14.30 -5.63 -13.23
CA SER A 34 15.33 -4.71 -12.76
C SER A 34 14.94 -4.01 -11.46
N LEU A 35 15.93 -3.59 -10.66
CA LEU A 35 15.70 -2.72 -9.51
C LEU A 35 15.43 -1.26 -9.94
N GLY A 36 15.16 -1.01 -11.22
CA GLY A 36 14.81 0.33 -11.70
C GLY A 36 13.71 0.97 -10.86
N GLY A 37 13.98 2.15 -10.27
CA GLY A 37 13.07 2.79 -9.33
C GLY A 37 13.21 2.34 -7.87
N TRP A 38 14.11 1.40 -7.56
CA TRP A 38 14.42 0.94 -6.20
C TRP A 38 15.93 0.95 -5.93
N LYS A 39 16.30 1.19 -4.70
CA LYS A 39 17.70 1.04 -4.22
C LYS A 39 17.72 0.31 -2.89
N PRO A 40 18.72 -0.54 -2.62
CA PRO A 40 18.94 -1.09 -1.30
C PRO A 40 19.13 0.03 -0.26
N VAL A 41 18.62 -0.20 0.93
CA VAL A 41 18.85 0.69 2.08
C VAL A 41 20.13 0.25 2.78
N ASP A 42 21.00 1.21 3.07
CA ASP A 42 22.24 0.97 3.80
C ASP A 42 21.97 0.81 5.31
N PHE A 43 21.42 -0.36 5.68
CA PHE A 43 21.35 -0.77 7.07
C PHE A 43 22.63 -1.46 7.49
N HIS A 44 23.04 -1.25 8.73
CA HIS A 44 24.23 -1.92 9.26
C HIS A 44 24.05 -3.44 9.26
N GLY A 45 24.90 -4.15 8.54
CA GLY A 45 24.83 -5.61 8.41
C GLY A 45 23.62 -6.11 7.59
N ALA A 46 23.10 -5.29 6.67
CA ALA A 46 22.04 -5.70 5.75
C ALA A 46 22.45 -6.93 4.92
N GLY A 47 21.49 -7.78 4.62
CA GLY A 47 21.63 -8.87 3.66
C GLY A 47 21.64 -8.37 2.22
N ALA A 48 21.86 -9.28 1.28
CA ALA A 48 21.84 -8.97 -0.15
C ALA A 48 20.41 -8.69 -0.64
N VAL A 49 20.30 -7.78 -1.61
CA VAL A 49 19.08 -7.52 -2.37
C VAL A 49 19.32 -7.91 -3.82
N ASN A 50 18.55 -8.86 -4.33
CA ASN A 50 18.70 -9.41 -5.67
C ASN A 50 17.36 -9.59 -6.34
N ILE A 51 17.34 -9.79 -7.66
CA ILE A 51 16.15 -10.24 -8.39
C ILE A 51 16.27 -11.72 -8.65
N GLN A 52 15.26 -12.49 -8.26
CA GLN A 52 15.17 -13.92 -8.51
C GLN A 52 13.74 -14.27 -8.91
N ASN A 53 13.58 -15.01 -10.01
CA ASN A 53 12.27 -15.50 -10.50
C ASN A 53 11.18 -14.41 -10.58
N GLY A 54 11.56 -13.20 -11.06
CA GLY A 54 10.62 -12.09 -11.21
C GLY A 54 10.24 -11.39 -9.90
N ALA A 55 10.98 -11.62 -8.81
CA ALA A 55 10.75 -11.00 -7.51
C ALA A 55 12.03 -10.32 -6.99
N ILE A 56 11.87 -9.25 -6.23
CA ILE A 56 12.93 -8.67 -5.40
C ILE A 56 13.08 -9.57 -4.17
N VAL A 57 14.24 -10.15 -3.99
CA VAL A 57 14.58 -10.98 -2.82
C VAL A 57 15.49 -10.17 -1.90
N MET A 58 15.06 -10.00 -0.67
CA MET A 58 15.82 -9.42 0.42
C MET A 58 16.28 -10.55 1.33
N SER A 59 17.58 -10.86 1.35
CA SER A 59 18.16 -11.87 2.23
C SER A 59 18.17 -11.38 3.68
N ALA A 60 18.10 -12.28 4.62
CA ALA A 60 18.25 -11.95 6.04
C ALA A 60 19.60 -11.25 6.28
N GLY A 61 19.57 -10.15 7.00
CA GLY A 61 20.72 -9.44 7.53
C GLY A 61 20.94 -9.75 9.01
N ARG A 62 21.88 -9.02 9.65
CA ARG A 62 22.06 -9.07 11.12
C ARG A 62 20.88 -8.47 11.87
N SER A 63 20.19 -7.50 11.25
CA SER A 63 18.93 -6.92 11.68
C SER A 63 18.07 -6.68 10.44
N MET A 64 18.11 -5.50 9.85
CA MET A 64 17.27 -5.14 8.72
C MET A 64 17.95 -5.32 7.38
N THR A 65 17.19 -5.78 6.40
CA THR A 65 17.46 -5.63 4.97
C THR A 65 16.28 -4.89 4.36
N GLY A 66 16.51 -3.98 3.43
CA GLY A 66 15.41 -3.23 2.85
C GLY A 66 15.73 -2.55 1.54
N ILE A 67 14.68 -2.07 0.90
CA ILE A 67 14.70 -1.25 -0.31
C ILE A 67 13.89 0.02 -0.11
N THR A 68 14.29 1.08 -0.79
CA THR A 68 13.51 2.32 -0.85
C THR A 68 13.35 2.77 -2.29
N SER A 69 12.18 3.35 -2.60
CA SER A 69 11.85 3.87 -3.92
C SER A 69 12.64 5.12 -4.25
N THR A 70 13.06 5.24 -5.50
CA THR A 70 13.66 6.45 -6.06
C THR A 70 12.65 7.30 -6.85
N HIS A 71 11.39 6.87 -6.94
CA HIS A 71 10.32 7.65 -7.55
C HIS A 71 10.06 8.93 -6.75
N LYS A 72 9.99 10.07 -7.45
CA LYS A 72 9.87 11.40 -6.81
C LYS A 72 8.42 11.82 -6.57
N ASP A 73 7.51 11.43 -7.45
CA ASP A 73 6.13 11.93 -7.50
C ASP A 73 5.12 10.89 -7.00
N LEU A 74 5.41 10.28 -5.84
CA LEU A 74 4.49 9.34 -5.21
C LEU A 74 3.31 10.10 -4.58
N PRO A 75 2.07 9.61 -4.75
CA PRO A 75 0.91 10.21 -4.09
C PRO A 75 1.03 10.08 -2.57
N LYS A 76 0.49 11.07 -1.86
CA LYS A 76 0.51 11.12 -0.40
C LYS A 76 -0.84 10.79 0.23
N VAL A 77 -1.92 10.93 -0.54
CA VAL A 77 -3.31 10.60 -0.17
C VAL A 77 -4.07 10.15 -1.41
N ASN A 78 -5.23 9.55 -1.20
CA ASN A 78 -6.17 9.11 -2.23
C ASN A 78 -5.56 8.10 -3.21
N TYR A 79 -4.83 7.14 -2.68
CA TYR A 79 -4.19 6.09 -3.47
C TYR A 79 -4.36 4.70 -2.86
N GLU A 80 -4.16 3.69 -3.70
CA GLU A 80 -4.02 2.30 -3.31
C GLU A 80 -2.63 1.81 -3.68
N LEU A 81 -1.88 1.31 -2.69
CA LEU A 81 -0.65 0.55 -2.85
C LEU A 81 -1.01 -0.94 -2.83
N SER A 82 -0.52 -1.70 -3.82
CA SER A 82 -0.69 -3.15 -3.88
C SER A 82 0.66 -3.81 -4.13
N TYR A 83 0.90 -4.92 -3.45
CA TYR A 83 2.10 -5.74 -3.62
C TYR A 83 1.85 -7.18 -3.18
N GLU A 84 2.66 -8.09 -3.66
CA GLU A 84 2.71 -9.46 -3.15
C GLU A 84 4.02 -9.68 -2.42
N ALA A 85 3.95 -10.36 -1.28
CA ALA A 85 5.10 -10.68 -0.46
C ALA A 85 5.08 -12.12 0.03
N MET A 86 6.27 -12.69 0.22
CA MET A 86 6.47 -14.06 0.67
C MET A 86 7.61 -14.10 1.68
N ARG A 87 7.40 -14.75 2.82
CA ARG A 87 8.48 -15.11 3.73
C ARG A 87 9.20 -16.34 3.18
N LEU A 88 10.50 -16.20 2.92
CA LEU A 88 11.34 -17.30 2.44
C LEU A 88 11.90 -18.12 3.59
N SER A 89 12.35 -17.43 4.66
CA SER A 89 12.88 -18.03 5.90
C SER A 89 12.96 -16.96 6.98
N GLY A 90 13.05 -17.36 8.23
CA GLY A 90 13.11 -16.48 9.38
C GLY A 90 11.79 -16.44 10.15
N GLN A 91 11.74 -15.60 11.20
CA GLN A 91 10.62 -15.59 12.13
C GLN A 91 10.20 -14.16 12.53
N ASP A 92 10.39 -13.20 11.63
CA ASP A 92 9.95 -11.84 11.88
C ASP A 92 9.39 -11.22 10.58
N PHE A 93 9.20 -9.88 10.55
CA PHE A 93 8.58 -9.27 9.39
C PHE A 93 9.40 -9.46 8.11
N PHE A 94 8.71 -9.76 7.04
CA PHE A 94 9.32 -10.19 5.77
C PHE A 94 9.09 -9.23 4.60
N ALA A 95 8.26 -8.19 4.77
CA ALA A 95 8.02 -7.13 3.79
C ALA A 95 7.30 -5.93 4.44
N ALA A 96 7.78 -5.45 5.59
CA ALA A 96 7.20 -4.29 6.23
C ALA A 96 7.23 -3.09 5.29
N ALA A 97 6.05 -2.61 4.89
CA ALA A 97 5.86 -1.57 3.89
C ALA A 97 5.75 -0.20 4.55
N THR A 98 6.71 0.69 4.30
CA THR A 98 6.63 2.11 4.68
C THR A 98 6.08 2.91 3.50
N PHE A 99 5.09 3.78 3.74
CA PHE A 99 4.42 4.56 2.69
C PHE A 99 3.93 5.91 3.20
N PRO A 100 3.67 6.89 2.28
CA PRO A 100 3.22 8.24 2.64
C PRO A 100 1.79 8.27 3.16
N VAL A 101 1.54 9.14 4.15
CA VAL A 101 0.20 9.52 4.64
C VAL A 101 0.19 11.02 4.86
N GLY A 102 -0.33 11.79 3.92
CA GLY A 102 -0.28 13.25 3.94
C GLY A 102 1.15 13.78 4.00
N SER A 103 1.49 14.49 5.04
CA SER A 103 2.84 14.99 5.30
C SER A 103 3.72 14.03 6.10
N SER A 104 3.19 12.87 6.50
CA SER A 104 3.87 11.88 7.33
C SER A 104 4.04 10.54 6.59
N PHE A 105 4.52 9.53 7.31
CA PHE A 105 4.72 8.17 6.83
C PHE A 105 4.32 7.19 7.92
N ILE A 106 3.87 6.00 7.52
CA ILE A 106 3.56 4.89 8.42
C ILE A 106 4.10 3.59 7.83
N THR A 107 4.23 2.56 8.66
CA THR A 107 4.65 1.24 8.21
C THR A 107 3.54 0.22 8.47
N LEU A 108 3.11 -0.52 7.45
CA LEU A 108 2.37 -1.76 7.63
C LEU A 108 3.39 -2.87 7.91
N VAL A 109 3.49 -3.30 9.15
CA VAL A 109 4.30 -4.45 9.55
C VAL A 109 3.53 -5.71 9.22
N ASN A 110 4.18 -6.72 8.65
CA ASN A 110 3.59 -8.02 8.33
C ASN A 110 4.45 -9.14 8.92
N GLY A 111 3.95 -9.77 9.96
CA GLY A 111 4.64 -10.86 10.67
C GLY A 111 5.79 -10.38 11.55
N GLY A 112 5.65 -9.23 12.21
CA GLY A 112 6.60 -8.75 13.20
C GLY A 112 6.47 -9.43 14.56
N TRP A 113 7.36 -9.07 15.48
CA TRP A 113 7.38 -9.54 16.88
C TRP A 113 7.29 -11.05 17.00
N GLY A 114 8.20 -11.75 16.35
CA GLY A 114 8.23 -13.22 16.37
C GLY A 114 7.37 -13.87 15.29
N GLY A 115 7.01 -13.13 14.23
CA GLY A 115 6.46 -13.67 13.00
C GLY A 115 4.95 -13.61 12.84
N ASN A 116 4.20 -13.09 13.80
CA ASN A 116 2.73 -13.19 13.79
C ASN A 116 1.98 -11.84 13.86
N VAL A 117 2.58 -10.77 14.36
CA VAL A 117 1.89 -9.48 14.49
C VAL A 117 1.89 -8.75 13.16
N THR A 118 0.71 -8.31 12.74
CA THR A 118 0.51 -7.51 11.52
C THR A 118 -0.37 -6.31 11.85
N GLY A 119 0.05 -5.10 11.45
CA GLY A 119 -0.68 -3.86 11.74
C GLY A 119 0.13 -2.63 11.40
N PHE A 120 -0.44 -1.45 11.64
CA PHE A 120 0.20 -0.17 11.37
C PHE A 120 1.08 0.28 12.53
N SER A 121 2.30 0.71 12.22
CA SER A 121 3.30 1.16 13.19
C SER A 121 3.99 2.44 12.69
N SER A 122 3.91 3.61 13.40
CA SER A 122 3.31 3.80 14.70
C SER A 122 2.10 4.74 14.63
N LEU A 123 1.09 4.45 15.42
CA LEU A 123 -0.07 5.31 15.66
C LEU A 123 0.04 5.91 17.06
N ASP A 124 0.04 7.23 17.18
CA ASP A 124 0.20 7.99 18.44
C ASP A 124 1.49 7.63 19.22
N GLY A 125 2.48 7.11 18.50
CA GLY A 125 3.74 6.63 19.05
C GLY A 125 3.70 5.20 19.57
N ILE A 126 2.58 4.49 19.36
CA ILE A 126 2.38 3.10 19.77
C ILE A 126 2.53 2.18 18.56
N ASP A 127 3.29 1.10 18.73
CA ASP A 127 3.58 0.14 17.68
C ASP A 127 2.41 -0.83 17.42
N ALA A 128 2.42 -1.52 16.27
CA ALA A 128 1.38 -2.48 15.88
C ALA A 128 1.17 -3.62 16.90
N SER A 129 2.16 -3.94 17.71
CA SER A 129 2.04 -4.93 18.78
C SER A 129 1.17 -4.50 19.96
N GLU A 130 0.92 -3.19 20.09
CA GLU A 130 0.28 -2.58 21.27
C GLU A 130 -0.88 -1.65 20.91
N ASN A 131 -1.06 -1.31 19.62
CA ASN A 131 -2.17 -0.46 19.19
C ASN A 131 -3.34 -1.29 18.64
N ASP A 132 -4.46 -0.60 18.40
CA ASP A 132 -5.75 -1.17 17.97
C ASP A 132 -5.75 -1.83 16.58
N THR A 133 -4.70 -1.64 15.78
CA THR A 133 -4.58 -2.26 14.44
C THR A 133 -3.85 -3.61 14.44
N GLY A 134 -3.26 -3.98 15.57
CA GLY A 134 -2.49 -5.21 15.70
C GLY A 134 -3.35 -6.46 15.58
N GLN A 135 -3.05 -7.30 14.59
CA GLN A 135 -3.72 -8.57 14.35
C GLN A 135 -2.71 -9.72 14.40
N PHE A 136 -3.12 -10.86 14.95
CA PHE A 136 -2.35 -12.09 14.87
C PHE A 136 -2.63 -12.83 13.57
N VAL A 137 -1.66 -12.81 12.66
CA VAL A 137 -1.74 -13.46 11.35
C VAL A 137 -0.69 -14.56 11.26
N LYS A 138 -1.13 -15.80 11.05
CA LYS A 138 -0.22 -16.95 10.88
C LYS A 138 0.21 -17.05 9.42
N TYR A 139 1.46 -16.69 9.14
CA TYR A 139 2.06 -16.81 7.81
C TYR A 139 2.72 -18.17 7.61
N GLN A 140 2.52 -18.75 6.43
CA GLN A 140 3.25 -19.94 5.98
C GLN A 140 4.45 -19.50 5.14
N ASP A 141 5.62 -20.09 5.38
CA ASP A 141 6.79 -19.84 4.57
C ASP A 141 6.57 -20.29 3.12
N LYS A 142 7.22 -19.62 2.21
CA LYS A 142 7.17 -19.89 0.76
C LYS A 142 5.76 -19.79 0.16
N THR A 143 4.86 -19.03 0.82
CA THR A 143 3.51 -18.73 0.36
C THR A 143 3.42 -17.24 0.03
N TRP A 144 2.89 -16.92 -1.16
CA TRP A 144 2.62 -15.55 -1.56
C TRP A 144 1.33 -15.06 -0.93
N TYR A 145 1.39 -13.86 -0.33
CA TYR A 145 0.26 -13.11 0.20
C TYR A 145 0.15 -11.80 -0.56
N ARG A 146 -1.06 -11.41 -0.96
CA ARG A 146 -1.34 -10.12 -1.57
C ARG A 146 -1.72 -9.11 -0.49
N PHE A 147 -0.94 -8.07 -0.37
CA PHE A 147 -1.21 -6.94 0.49
C PHE A 147 -1.76 -5.78 -0.32
N ARG A 148 -2.71 -5.08 0.25
CA ARG A 148 -3.29 -3.90 -0.33
C ARG A 148 -3.53 -2.87 0.77
N VAL A 149 -3.16 -1.62 0.51
CA VAL A 149 -3.35 -0.51 1.44
C VAL A 149 -4.03 0.63 0.70
N ARG A 150 -5.09 1.18 1.24
CA ARG A 150 -5.71 2.43 0.80
C ARG A 150 -5.44 3.54 1.79
N VAL A 151 -5.02 4.68 1.28
CA VAL A 151 -4.76 5.89 2.05
C VAL A 151 -5.65 6.99 1.52
N THR A 152 -6.52 7.52 2.36
CA THR A 152 -7.27 8.74 2.10
C THR A 152 -6.83 9.86 3.05
N GLY A 153 -7.48 11.01 3.01
CA GLY A 153 -7.24 12.08 3.99
C GLY A 153 -7.72 11.74 5.40
N ASP A 154 -8.64 10.78 5.53
CA ASP A 154 -9.33 10.48 6.78
C ASP A 154 -9.01 9.08 7.30
N VAL A 155 -8.85 8.09 6.42
CA VAL A 155 -8.78 6.67 6.80
C VAL A 155 -7.67 5.95 6.06
N ILE A 156 -6.93 5.10 6.79
CA ILE A 156 -6.03 4.10 6.22
C ILE A 156 -6.68 2.73 6.41
N ARG A 157 -6.73 1.92 5.33
CA ARG A 157 -7.16 0.52 5.38
C ARG A 157 -6.12 -0.41 4.81
N ALA A 158 -6.03 -1.60 5.37
CA ALA A 158 -5.19 -2.67 4.83
C ALA A 158 -5.97 -3.97 4.67
N TRP A 159 -5.56 -4.76 3.68
CA TRP A 159 -6.07 -6.11 3.42
C TRP A 159 -4.91 -7.07 3.18
N ILE A 160 -5.11 -8.32 3.58
CA ILE A 160 -4.31 -9.46 3.17
C ILE A 160 -5.22 -10.36 2.33
N ASP A 161 -4.79 -10.65 1.10
CA ASP A 161 -5.60 -11.26 0.05
C ASP A 161 -6.90 -10.43 -0.13
N ASP A 162 -8.07 -10.94 0.15
CA ASP A 162 -9.31 -10.15 0.09
C ASP A 162 -9.93 -9.88 1.47
N LYS A 163 -9.23 -10.30 2.55
CA LYS A 163 -9.69 -10.08 3.92
C LYS A 163 -9.17 -8.75 4.45
N GLU A 164 -10.09 -7.89 4.92
CA GLU A 164 -9.71 -6.67 5.63
C GLU A 164 -8.96 -7.03 6.91
N LEU A 165 -7.80 -6.38 7.08
CA LEU A 165 -6.92 -6.56 8.22
C LEU A 165 -7.17 -5.49 9.29
N ALA A 166 -7.20 -4.24 8.86
CA ALA A 166 -7.36 -3.08 9.73
C ALA A 166 -7.93 -1.90 8.96
N ALA A 167 -8.72 -1.09 9.64
CA ALA A 167 -9.20 0.21 9.21
C ALA A 167 -9.02 1.19 10.36
N VAL A 168 -8.41 2.35 10.09
CA VAL A 168 -8.06 3.33 11.13
C VAL A 168 -8.46 4.72 10.69
N ASP A 169 -9.24 5.43 11.51
CA ASP A 169 -9.42 6.87 11.42
C ASP A 169 -8.12 7.56 11.84
N ILE A 170 -7.59 8.41 10.95
CA ILE A 170 -6.34 9.14 11.21
C ILE A 170 -6.56 10.60 11.58
N GLN A 171 -7.82 11.05 11.71
CA GLN A 171 -8.16 12.39 12.11
C GLN A 171 -7.71 12.65 13.56
N GLY A 172 -6.86 13.67 13.72
CA GLY A 172 -6.31 14.02 15.05
C GLY A 172 -5.26 13.06 15.61
N ARG A 173 -4.93 11.97 14.88
CA ARG A 173 -3.91 11.02 15.32
C ARG A 173 -2.51 11.40 14.83
N ARG A 174 -1.51 11.09 15.61
CA ARG A 174 -0.10 11.27 15.24
C ARG A 174 0.39 10.04 14.45
N ILE A 175 0.55 10.25 13.15
CA ILE A 175 1.09 9.22 12.22
C ILE A 175 2.61 9.35 12.16
N SER A 176 3.34 8.26 12.38
CA SER A 176 4.80 8.23 12.30
C SER A 176 5.32 6.84 11.93
N THR A 177 6.63 6.76 11.71
CA THR A 177 7.34 5.48 11.61
C THR A 177 8.26 5.30 12.81
N ARG A 178 8.62 4.07 13.14
CA ARG A 178 9.77 3.79 13.99
C ARG A 178 11.02 4.41 13.37
N ILE A 179 12.01 4.72 14.23
CA ILE A 179 13.23 5.44 13.79
C ILE A 179 14.01 4.64 12.74
N GLU A 180 14.08 3.34 12.88
CA GLU A 180 14.78 2.45 11.96
C GLU A 180 14.13 2.41 10.57
N MET A 181 12.78 2.59 10.49
CA MET A 181 12.03 2.59 9.23
C MET A 181 12.14 3.90 8.44
N ARG A 182 12.71 4.96 9.01
CA ARG A 182 12.87 6.26 8.31
C ARG A 182 13.68 6.15 7.04
N ARG A 183 14.63 5.22 6.97
CA ARG A 183 15.45 5.00 5.78
C ARG A 183 14.68 4.36 4.61
N ASN A 184 13.50 3.81 4.87
CA ASN A 184 12.60 3.25 3.86
C ASN A 184 11.67 4.31 3.23
N GLN A 185 11.72 5.57 3.67
CA GLN A 185 10.91 6.64 3.09
C GLN A 185 11.48 7.08 1.73
N PRO A 186 10.63 7.57 0.79
CA PRO A 186 9.20 7.82 0.94
C PRO A 186 8.29 6.58 0.79
N LEU A 187 8.72 5.57 0.07
CA LEU A 187 8.08 4.26 -0.08
C LEU A 187 9.17 3.20 -0.04
N GLY A 188 9.02 2.21 0.81
CA GLY A 188 10.03 1.16 0.91
C GLY A 188 9.53 -0.08 1.62
N PHE A 189 10.34 -1.13 1.55
CA PHE A 189 10.06 -2.41 2.18
C PHE A 189 11.28 -2.88 2.97
N ALA A 190 11.04 -3.54 4.08
CA ALA A 190 12.12 -4.09 4.88
C ALA A 190 11.76 -5.45 5.49
N THR A 191 12.80 -6.20 5.84
CA THR A 191 12.74 -7.45 6.62
C THR A 191 13.54 -7.29 7.89
N TRP A 192 13.27 -8.11 8.91
CA TRP A 192 14.06 -8.20 10.15
C TRP A 192 14.52 -9.63 10.37
N GLU A 193 15.84 -9.86 10.33
CA GLU A 193 16.47 -11.19 10.49
C GLU A 193 15.77 -12.30 9.67
N THR A 194 15.09 -11.91 8.62
CA THR A 194 14.17 -12.71 7.83
C THR A 194 14.44 -12.48 6.35
N SER A 195 14.40 -13.52 5.56
CA SER A 195 14.45 -13.40 4.10
C SER A 195 13.04 -13.28 3.55
N GLY A 196 12.80 -12.25 2.74
CA GLY A 196 11.53 -11.97 2.10
C GLY A 196 11.66 -11.78 0.60
N ALA A 197 10.57 -12.03 -0.11
CA ALA A 197 10.45 -11.78 -1.54
C ALA A 197 9.25 -10.85 -1.83
N LEU A 198 9.38 -9.97 -2.83
CA LEU A 198 8.39 -8.99 -3.24
C LEU A 198 8.20 -9.04 -4.75
N ARG A 199 6.95 -8.93 -5.20
CA ARG A 199 6.61 -8.77 -6.62
C ARG A 199 5.30 -7.99 -6.78
N ASN A 200 4.93 -7.69 -8.04
CA ASN A 200 3.67 -7.05 -8.40
C ASN A 200 3.40 -5.74 -7.63
N ILE A 201 4.46 -4.93 -7.42
CA ILE A 201 4.36 -3.68 -6.68
C ILE A 201 3.76 -2.62 -7.60
N SER A 202 2.63 -2.05 -7.21
CA SER A 202 1.95 -1.02 -7.97
C SER A 202 1.25 0.00 -7.07
N ILE A 203 1.04 1.19 -7.59
CA ILE A 203 0.28 2.26 -6.93
C ILE A 203 -0.70 2.87 -7.93
N ARG A 204 -1.90 3.19 -7.49
CA ARG A 204 -2.91 3.85 -8.32
C ARG A 204 -3.71 4.88 -7.54
N PRO A 205 -4.19 5.92 -8.19
CA PRO A 205 -5.17 6.82 -7.58
C PRO A 205 -6.48 6.08 -7.26
N LEU A 206 -7.16 6.53 -6.21
CA LEU A 206 -8.53 6.11 -5.89
C LEU A 206 -9.53 6.97 -6.65
N THR A 207 -10.64 6.37 -7.08
CA THR A 207 -11.80 7.10 -7.57
C THR A 207 -12.56 7.75 -6.41
N ALA A 208 -13.38 8.77 -6.69
CA ALA A 208 -14.22 9.41 -5.67
C ALA A 208 -15.13 8.40 -4.94
N ALA A 209 -15.67 7.41 -5.65
CA ALA A 209 -16.49 6.34 -5.06
C ALA A 209 -15.66 5.46 -4.10
N GLU A 210 -14.42 5.11 -4.47
CA GLU A 210 -13.54 4.33 -3.60
C GLU A 210 -13.12 5.11 -2.35
N ILE A 211 -12.88 6.42 -2.47
CA ILE A 211 -12.59 7.31 -1.34
C ILE A 211 -13.78 7.32 -0.38
N ALA A 212 -15.01 7.55 -0.91
CA ALA A 212 -16.22 7.58 -0.10
C ALA A 212 -16.49 6.24 0.62
N VAL A 213 -16.20 5.10 -0.03
CA VAL A 213 -16.29 3.77 0.61
C VAL A 213 -15.20 3.58 1.65
N ASN A 214 -13.95 3.99 1.34
CA ASN A 214 -12.83 3.84 2.26
C ASN A 214 -13.03 4.61 3.57
N ASN A 215 -13.66 5.78 3.51
CA ASN A 215 -13.89 6.65 4.68
C ASN A 215 -15.07 6.19 5.57
N LYS A 216 -15.84 5.18 5.15
CA LYS A 216 -16.90 4.61 5.99
C LYS A 216 -16.28 3.59 6.95
N LEU A 217 -16.08 3.97 8.19
CA LEU A 217 -15.76 3.03 9.27
C LEU A 217 -17.03 2.34 9.75
N ASN A 218 -16.97 1.03 9.96
CA ASN A 218 -18.07 0.31 10.60
C ASN A 218 -18.06 0.65 12.11
N GLN A 219 -19.22 0.65 12.75
CA GLN A 219 -19.33 0.94 14.21
C GLN A 219 -18.56 -0.06 15.10
N GLN A 220 -17.99 -1.11 14.52
CA GLN A 220 -17.16 -2.09 15.24
C GLN A 220 -15.67 -1.73 15.23
N ASP A 221 -15.28 -0.68 14.50
CA ASP A 221 -13.90 -0.24 14.32
C ASP A 221 -13.55 0.98 15.22
N GLN A 222 -14.45 1.31 16.20
CA GLN A 222 -14.29 2.44 17.14
C GLN A 222 -14.00 1.98 18.56
#